data_a9070ba7d51ee90b38a153136afb1d39
#
_entry.id   a9070ba7d51ee90b38a153136afb1d39
#
_cell.length_a   1.000
_cell.length_b   1.000
_cell.length_c   1.000
_cell.angle_alpha   90.00
_cell.angle_beta   90.00
_cell.angle_gamma   90.00
#
_symmetry.space_group_name_H-M   'P 1'
#
loop_
_entity.id
_entity.type
_entity.pdbx_description
1 polymer ?
#
loop_
_entity_poly.entity_id
_entity_poly.type
_entity_poly.pdbx_seq_one_letter_code
_entity_poly.pdbx_strand_id
1 'polypeptide(L)'
;MLSVLEHFNIQLIEALCVDTGIMKILTWMMNFHWFVQVDRITRLFTYSPVFREFLYDKFLMYEKNPSHLYRKIADYYESSGDILNCLRQLYLLKDYKKILQLLELYESKNFADYDTELMRNIYQMVPMELYVDYPYAWLHAIMDNFNNLQDIFYGKQLLEGFLHALHSGSLHEDEKLLQGEVELILAYSRYNNLHEMSRYFKRSKTLLRNQTSRISNPEIISTFGSPHNLFLYHRKPGDIQRIVNILHKDLHYYFEITNNSNGGLMEQASAEQQLESARFAESIHTAWEAYYIAEHYRQKWICVSSLFTIGRAAYHLRDHTLLQFVHQQLAVLREKVILPPLLSEIDLAQAYLYILSGEYEKVAEWIQEGRKGNLLQGATLYSSIVYGMYLIKIRNYAKLRVVASLLESQAHERKQMFGTIYALLFYCILLEEENHQEQIVEAVHHIIEICQPDGIMTVILKIGKDVFLSCSDSWRWRKLKQLLEEHRDYNSYGLTERELELVNYVLKGYSRREMAEASGLKENTVASYMKRLYRKIKVHSRKELKELFMK
;
A
#
# COMPACT_ATOMS: atom_id res chain seq x y z
N MET A 1 10.96 4.54 -41.86
CA MET A 1 11.74 5.09 -40.75
C MET A 1 10.90 5.22 -39.47
N LEU A 2 9.83 6.04 -39.40
CA LEU A 2 9.00 6.20 -38.17
C LEU A 2 8.30 4.91 -37.70
N SER A 3 8.19 3.88 -38.53
CA SER A 3 7.62 2.58 -38.19
C SER A 3 8.41 1.77 -37.15
N VAL A 4 9.67 2.17 -36.87
CA VAL A 4 10.47 1.57 -35.79
C VAL A 4 9.95 1.95 -34.41
N LEU A 5 9.10 3.00 -34.31
CA LEU A 5 8.53 3.53 -33.09
C LEU A 5 7.09 3.04 -32.92
N GLU A 6 6.67 2.85 -31.68
CA GLU A 6 5.25 2.62 -31.36
C GLU A 6 4.47 3.92 -31.36
N HIS A 7 5.04 4.93 -30.72
CA HIS A 7 4.50 6.27 -30.62
C HIS A 7 5.57 7.29 -30.98
N PHE A 8 5.17 8.40 -31.58
CA PHE A 8 6.08 9.48 -31.92
C PHE A 8 5.35 10.84 -31.90
N ASN A 9 6.07 11.90 -31.63
CA ASN A 9 5.57 13.27 -31.63
C ASN A 9 6.20 14.10 -32.75
N ILE A 10 5.74 15.34 -32.89
CA ILE A 10 6.23 16.26 -33.94
C ILE A 10 7.72 16.55 -33.72
N GLN A 11 8.16 16.77 -32.49
CA GLN A 11 9.55 17.10 -32.17
C GLN A 11 10.50 15.98 -32.57
N LEU A 12 10.10 14.72 -32.34
CA LEU A 12 10.89 13.56 -32.77
C LEU A 12 10.93 13.46 -34.29
N ILE A 13 9.83 13.74 -34.97
CA ILE A 13 9.79 13.77 -36.45
C ILE A 13 10.79 14.82 -36.97
N GLU A 14 10.77 16.03 -36.43
CA GLU A 14 11.67 17.12 -36.79
C GLU A 14 13.13 16.78 -36.54
N ALA A 15 13.43 16.10 -35.41
CA ALA A 15 14.78 15.66 -35.09
C ALA A 15 15.34 14.57 -36.02
N LEU A 16 14.47 13.69 -36.51
CA LEU A 16 14.85 12.57 -37.37
C LEU A 16 14.81 12.88 -38.86
N CYS A 17 13.95 13.79 -39.28
CA CYS A 17 13.60 14.01 -40.68
C CYS A 17 13.92 15.45 -41.10
N VAL A 18 14.85 15.60 -42.03
CA VAL A 18 15.16 16.89 -42.65
C VAL A 18 14.07 17.30 -43.68
N ASP A 19 13.26 16.34 -44.14
CA ASP A 19 12.27 16.56 -45.20
C ASP A 19 10.95 17.10 -44.62
N THR A 20 10.58 18.34 -45.01
CA THR A 20 9.34 19.01 -44.64
C THR A 20 8.07 18.35 -45.23
N GLY A 21 8.21 17.42 -46.18
CA GLY A 21 7.10 16.69 -46.82
C GLY A 21 6.40 15.68 -45.88
N ILE A 22 7.11 15.17 -44.85
CA ILE A 22 6.59 14.14 -43.95
C ILE A 22 5.35 14.64 -43.20
N MET A 23 5.37 15.88 -42.71
CA MET A 23 4.20 16.44 -42.01
C MET A 23 2.96 16.52 -42.90
N LYS A 24 3.12 16.82 -44.21
CA LYS A 24 2.02 16.79 -45.16
C LYS A 24 1.45 15.39 -45.34
N ILE A 25 2.32 14.38 -45.39
CA ILE A 25 1.93 12.97 -45.52
C ILE A 25 1.18 12.53 -44.25
N LEU A 26 1.68 12.83 -43.08
CA LEU A 26 1.02 12.48 -41.82
C LEU A 26 -0.34 13.18 -41.68
N THR A 27 -0.43 14.45 -41.98
CA THR A 27 -1.68 15.20 -41.97
C THR A 27 -2.69 14.60 -42.97
N TRP A 28 -2.22 14.21 -44.15
CA TRP A 28 -3.06 13.51 -45.14
C TRP A 28 -3.53 12.15 -44.58
N MET A 29 -2.66 11.35 -43.98
CA MET A 29 -3.01 10.04 -43.39
C MET A 29 -3.95 10.16 -42.20
N MET A 30 -3.88 11.23 -41.40
CA MET A 30 -4.81 11.49 -40.31
C MET A 30 -6.25 11.68 -40.79
N ASN A 31 -6.46 12.24 -41.98
CA ASN A 31 -7.79 12.37 -42.57
C ASN A 31 -8.44 11.02 -42.91
N PHE A 32 -7.63 9.97 -43.03
CA PHE A 32 -8.05 8.59 -43.21
C PHE A 32 -7.83 7.79 -41.94
N HIS A 33 -8.50 8.06 -40.86
CA HIS A 33 -8.38 7.51 -39.49
C HIS A 33 -7.97 6.03 -39.32
N TRP A 34 -7.70 5.32 -40.41
CA TRP A 34 -7.40 3.88 -40.43
C TRP A 34 -5.92 3.55 -40.23
N PHE A 35 -5.01 4.44 -40.49
CA PHE A 35 -3.58 4.15 -40.51
C PHE A 35 -2.79 4.86 -39.41
N VAL A 36 -3.22 6.09 -39.06
CA VAL A 36 -2.57 6.92 -38.04
C VAL A 36 -3.61 7.49 -37.10
N GLN A 37 -3.43 7.29 -35.85
CA GLN A 37 -4.22 7.88 -34.78
C GLN A 37 -3.40 8.95 -34.07
N VAL A 38 -4.06 9.97 -33.55
CA VAL A 38 -3.44 11.02 -32.73
C VAL A 38 -4.19 11.11 -31.42
N ASP A 39 -3.49 10.88 -30.34
CA ASP A 39 -4.00 11.17 -29.01
C ASP A 39 -4.06 12.70 -28.83
N ARG A 40 -5.26 13.22 -28.57
CA ARG A 40 -5.52 14.67 -28.45
C ARG A 40 -4.90 15.28 -27.19
N ILE A 41 -4.65 14.47 -26.16
CA ILE A 41 -4.10 14.92 -24.87
C ILE A 41 -2.58 14.92 -24.96
N THR A 42 -1.98 13.78 -25.32
CA THR A 42 -0.52 13.60 -25.37
C THR A 42 0.10 14.10 -26.66
N ARG A 43 -0.72 14.32 -27.71
CA ARG A 43 -0.29 14.67 -29.08
C ARG A 43 0.65 13.65 -29.71
N LEU A 44 0.56 12.40 -29.25
CA LEU A 44 1.33 11.29 -29.81
C LEU A 44 0.62 10.71 -31.02
N PHE A 45 1.41 10.44 -32.05
CA PHE A 45 0.98 9.71 -33.24
C PHE A 45 1.22 8.22 -33.01
N THR A 46 0.28 7.40 -33.45
CA THR A 46 0.38 5.94 -33.39
C THR A 46 -0.08 5.38 -34.73
N TYR A 47 0.72 4.50 -35.31
CA TYR A 47 0.27 3.71 -36.46
C TYR A 47 -0.66 2.58 -36.02
N SER A 48 -1.65 2.23 -36.86
CA SER A 48 -2.36 0.97 -36.63
C SER A 48 -1.35 -0.20 -36.69
N PRO A 49 -1.49 -1.24 -35.84
CA PRO A 49 -0.46 -2.29 -35.72
C PRO A 49 -0.10 -2.94 -37.06
N VAL A 50 -1.08 -3.33 -37.84
CA VAL A 50 -0.86 -3.97 -39.15
C VAL A 50 -0.14 -3.04 -40.13
N PHE A 51 -0.48 -1.76 -40.11
CA PHE A 51 0.17 -0.79 -41.00
C PHE A 51 1.58 -0.48 -40.56
N ARG A 52 1.84 -0.43 -39.24
CA ARG A 52 3.19 -0.27 -38.68
C ARG A 52 4.09 -1.43 -39.11
N GLU A 53 3.61 -2.67 -38.98
CA GLU A 53 4.35 -3.88 -39.38
C GLU A 53 4.68 -3.84 -40.87
N PHE A 54 3.69 -3.54 -41.73
CA PHE A 54 3.94 -3.38 -43.15
C PHE A 54 4.99 -2.31 -43.47
N LEU A 55 4.93 -1.14 -42.83
CA LEU A 55 5.91 -0.07 -43.03
C LEU A 55 7.30 -0.46 -42.51
N TYR A 56 7.35 -1.22 -41.41
CA TYR A 56 8.61 -1.72 -40.84
C TYR A 56 9.28 -2.73 -41.77
N ASP A 57 8.54 -3.69 -42.30
CA ASP A 57 9.04 -4.65 -43.28
C ASP A 57 9.56 -3.95 -44.54
N LYS A 58 8.81 -2.99 -45.04
CA LYS A 58 9.27 -2.17 -46.17
C LYS A 58 10.52 -1.39 -45.83
N PHE A 59 10.62 -0.82 -44.63
CA PHE A 59 11.82 -0.10 -44.21
C PHE A 59 13.05 -1.03 -44.18
N LEU A 60 12.93 -2.24 -43.65
CA LEU A 60 14.04 -3.22 -43.62
C LEU A 60 14.46 -3.72 -44.99
N MET A 61 13.61 -3.65 -46.02
CA MET A 61 13.98 -3.96 -47.40
C MET A 61 14.97 -2.93 -47.98
N TYR A 62 14.86 -1.66 -47.57
CA TYR A 62 15.71 -0.56 -48.07
C TYR A 62 16.89 -0.26 -47.14
N GLU A 63 16.67 -0.39 -45.82
CA GLU A 63 17.68 -0.11 -44.81
C GLU A 63 18.12 -1.40 -44.13
N LYS A 64 19.20 -1.97 -44.60
CA LYS A 64 19.75 -3.24 -44.09
C LYS A 64 20.37 -3.11 -42.69
N ASN A 65 20.76 -1.91 -42.30
CA ASN A 65 21.33 -1.65 -40.97
C ASN A 65 20.73 -0.39 -40.33
N PRO A 66 19.65 -0.54 -39.58
CA PRO A 66 18.96 0.60 -38.95
C PRO A 66 19.68 1.16 -37.70
N SER A 67 20.88 0.66 -37.36
CA SER A 67 21.58 1.02 -36.12
C SER A 67 21.81 2.53 -36.00
N HIS A 68 22.12 3.23 -37.11
CA HIS A 68 22.30 4.68 -37.06
C HIS A 68 21.01 5.43 -36.73
N LEU A 69 19.85 4.90 -37.15
CA LEU A 69 18.55 5.47 -36.84
C LEU A 69 18.19 5.25 -35.35
N TYR A 70 18.37 4.03 -34.83
CA TYR A 70 18.18 3.76 -33.42
C TYR A 70 19.07 4.65 -32.55
N ARG A 71 20.33 4.92 -32.97
CA ARG A 71 21.23 5.83 -32.28
C ARG A 71 20.66 7.26 -32.23
N LYS A 72 20.23 7.81 -33.35
CA LYS A 72 19.61 9.15 -33.40
C LYS A 72 18.37 9.26 -32.55
N ILE A 73 17.55 8.20 -32.51
CA ILE A 73 16.36 8.14 -31.67
C ILE A 73 16.76 8.11 -30.20
N ALA A 74 17.77 7.30 -29.83
CA ALA A 74 18.29 7.23 -28.47
C ALA A 74 18.83 8.60 -28.02
N ASP A 75 19.64 9.27 -28.84
CA ASP A 75 20.20 10.60 -28.56
C ASP A 75 19.09 11.65 -28.33
N TYR A 76 18.03 11.60 -29.15
CA TYR A 76 16.86 12.45 -28.96
C TYR A 76 16.19 12.20 -27.60
N TYR A 77 15.91 10.94 -27.26
CA TYR A 77 15.25 10.60 -25.99
C TYR A 77 16.15 10.93 -24.79
N GLU A 78 17.46 10.72 -24.88
CA GLU A 78 18.41 11.13 -23.84
C GLU A 78 18.35 12.66 -23.62
N SER A 79 18.38 13.44 -24.70
CA SER A 79 18.30 14.91 -24.63
C SER A 79 16.99 15.45 -24.12
N SER A 80 15.88 14.74 -24.36
CA SER A 80 14.54 15.09 -23.86
C SER A 80 14.25 14.57 -22.45
N GLY A 81 15.16 13.77 -21.86
CA GLY A 81 14.99 13.18 -20.53
C GLY A 81 14.06 11.96 -20.50
N ASP A 82 13.67 11.43 -21.65
CA ASP A 82 12.87 10.20 -21.78
C ASP A 82 13.78 8.97 -21.73
N ILE A 83 14.26 8.68 -20.53
CA ILE A 83 15.27 7.63 -20.30
C ILE A 83 14.75 6.24 -20.70
N LEU A 84 13.47 5.93 -20.45
CA LEU A 84 12.92 4.61 -20.78
C LEU A 84 12.93 4.34 -22.28
N ASN A 85 12.46 5.30 -23.09
CA ASN A 85 12.52 5.16 -24.55
C ASN A 85 13.95 5.18 -25.08
N CYS A 86 14.84 5.93 -24.44
CA CYS A 86 16.28 5.86 -24.74
C CYS A 86 16.84 4.45 -24.48
N LEU A 87 16.60 3.86 -23.32
CA LEU A 87 17.04 2.49 -22.98
C LEU A 87 16.49 1.46 -23.97
N ARG A 88 15.24 1.59 -24.41
CA ARG A 88 14.64 0.70 -25.43
C ARG A 88 15.42 0.72 -26.74
N GLN A 89 15.84 1.90 -27.20
CA GLN A 89 16.65 2.01 -28.43
C GLN A 89 18.08 1.45 -28.25
N LEU A 90 18.69 1.74 -27.12
CA LEU A 90 20.03 1.24 -26.79
C LEU A 90 20.05 -0.29 -26.61
N TYR A 91 18.96 -0.86 -26.09
CA TYR A 91 18.78 -2.32 -26.00
C TYR A 91 18.78 -2.97 -27.39
N LEU A 92 18.05 -2.40 -28.37
CA LEU A 92 18.08 -2.86 -29.77
C LEU A 92 19.46 -2.75 -30.40
N LEU A 93 20.25 -1.75 -30.02
CA LEU A 93 21.64 -1.56 -30.45
C LEU A 93 22.63 -2.48 -29.72
N LYS A 94 22.21 -3.16 -28.65
CA LYS A 94 23.10 -3.89 -27.73
C LYS A 94 24.24 -3.02 -27.18
N ASP A 95 23.97 -1.73 -27.00
CA ASP A 95 24.94 -0.78 -26.43
C ASP A 95 24.90 -0.81 -24.91
N TYR A 96 25.36 -1.92 -24.35
CA TYR A 96 25.34 -2.18 -22.91
C TYR A 96 26.13 -1.15 -22.10
N LYS A 97 27.24 -0.63 -22.64
CA LYS A 97 28.00 0.42 -21.93
C LYS A 97 27.21 1.70 -21.77
N LYS A 98 26.56 2.16 -22.83
CA LYS A 98 25.71 3.37 -22.76
C LYS A 98 24.49 3.15 -21.87
N ILE A 99 23.90 1.96 -21.89
CA ILE A 99 22.82 1.58 -20.95
C ILE A 99 23.29 1.71 -19.51
N LEU A 100 24.44 1.10 -19.16
CA LEU A 100 24.97 1.18 -17.80
C LEU A 100 25.36 2.60 -17.39
N GLN A 101 25.91 3.42 -18.31
CA GLN A 101 26.16 4.84 -18.05
C GLN A 101 24.90 5.60 -17.68
N LEU A 102 23.79 5.36 -18.37
CA LEU A 102 22.52 5.99 -18.05
C LEU A 102 21.98 5.51 -16.71
N LEU A 103 22.02 4.21 -16.44
CA LEU A 103 21.57 3.63 -15.18
C LEU A 103 22.43 4.04 -13.99
N GLU A 104 23.75 4.29 -14.20
CA GLU A 104 24.67 4.81 -13.17
C GLU A 104 24.29 6.21 -12.68
N LEU A 105 23.75 7.03 -13.58
CA LEU A 105 23.31 8.39 -13.31
C LEU A 105 21.81 8.47 -12.96
N TYR A 106 21.11 7.37 -13.15
CA TYR A 106 19.66 7.30 -13.00
C TYR A 106 19.30 7.37 -11.52
N GLU A 107 18.77 8.50 -11.10
CA GLU A 107 17.98 8.54 -9.90
C GLU A 107 16.63 7.91 -10.26
N SER A 108 16.21 6.83 -9.60
CA SER A 108 14.98 6.07 -9.90
C SER A 108 13.72 6.92 -9.64
N LYS A 109 13.48 7.94 -10.49
CA LYS A 109 12.52 9.01 -10.24
C LYS A 109 11.09 8.68 -10.63
N ASN A 110 10.84 7.69 -11.50
CA ASN A 110 9.48 7.48 -12.04
C ASN A 110 9.16 6.02 -12.27
N PHE A 111 8.47 5.41 -11.30
CA PHE A 111 7.82 4.11 -11.51
C PHE A 111 6.63 4.17 -12.49
N ALA A 112 6.13 5.36 -12.84
CA ALA A 112 4.99 5.51 -13.74
C ALA A 112 5.24 4.90 -15.12
N ASP A 113 6.47 5.02 -15.61
CA ASP A 113 6.86 4.57 -16.94
C ASP A 113 7.77 3.32 -16.90
N TYR A 114 7.77 2.59 -15.77
CA TYR A 114 8.64 1.42 -15.60
C TYR A 114 8.15 0.24 -16.45
N ASP A 115 8.94 -0.12 -17.47
CA ASP A 115 8.72 -1.30 -18.32
C ASP A 115 9.44 -2.50 -17.72
N THR A 116 8.71 -3.34 -16.97
CA THR A 116 9.28 -4.51 -16.28
C THR A 116 9.89 -5.53 -17.24
N GLU A 117 9.34 -5.70 -18.44
CA GLU A 117 9.85 -6.63 -19.43
C GLU A 117 11.15 -6.13 -20.04
N LEU A 118 11.20 -4.86 -20.46
CA LEU A 118 12.41 -4.23 -20.97
C LEU A 118 13.53 -4.27 -19.94
N MET A 119 13.26 -3.88 -18.69
CA MET A 119 14.30 -3.85 -17.65
C MET A 119 14.81 -5.25 -17.31
N ARG A 120 13.93 -6.25 -17.25
CA ARG A 120 14.35 -7.66 -17.09
C ARG A 120 15.28 -8.09 -18.21
N ASN A 121 14.90 -7.82 -19.46
CA ASN A 121 15.70 -8.17 -20.63
C ASN A 121 17.05 -7.46 -20.61
N ILE A 122 17.08 -6.15 -20.28
CA ILE A 122 18.34 -5.39 -20.15
C ILE A 122 19.25 -6.05 -19.12
N TYR A 123 18.78 -6.28 -17.88
CA TYR A 123 19.62 -6.82 -16.82
C TYR A 123 20.13 -8.22 -17.12
N GLN A 124 19.33 -9.07 -17.78
CA GLN A 124 19.76 -10.43 -18.16
C GLN A 124 20.74 -10.45 -19.35
N MET A 125 20.69 -9.45 -20.21
CA MET A 125 21.53 -9.40 -21.42
C MET A 125 22.87 -8.68 -21.20
N VAL A 126 22.96 -7.82 -20.19
CA VAL A 126 24.21 -7.10 -19.87
C VAL A 126 25.24 -8.09 -19.30
N PRO A 127 26.44 -8.20 -19.92
CA PRO A 127 27.51 -9.02 -19.36
C PRO A 127 27.94 -8.57 -17.97
N MET A 128 28.10 -9.52 -17.04
CA MET A 128 28.39 -9.25 -15.63
C MET A 128 29.69 -8.42 -15.47
N GLU A 129 30.67 -8.65 -16.32
CA GLU A 129 31.95 -7.97 -16.28
C GLU A 129 31.84 -6.46 -16.52
N LEU A 130 30.84 -6.02 -17.25
CA LEU A 130 30.63 -4.60 -17.53
C LEU A 130 30.12 -3.82 -16.32
N TYR A 131 29.46 -4.48 -15.38
CA TYR A 131 28.94 -3.82 -14.19
C TYR A 131 30.04 -3.28 -13.27
N VAL A 132 31.25 -3.83 -13.31
CA VAL A 132 32.38 -3.40 -12.46
C VAL A 132 32.69 -1.91 -12.61
N ASP A 133 32.54 -1.37 -13.82
CA ASP A 133 32.73 0.05 -14.10
C ASP A 133 31.52 0.93 -13.72
N TYR A 134 30.38 0.32 -13.34
CA TYR A 134 29.11 1.00 -13.09
C TYR A 134 28.44 0.46 -11.82
N PRO A 135 29.00 0.71 -10.63
CA PRO A 135 28.55 0.08 -9.38
C PRO A 135 27.12 0.47 -8.97
N TYR A 136 26.69 1.70 -9.23
CA TYR A 136 25.32 2.11 -8.92
C TYR A 136 24.28 1.53 -9.89
N ALA A 137 24.62 1.38 -11.17
CA ALA A 137 23.79 0.64 -12.12
C ALA A 137 23.63 -0.83 -11.69
N TRP A 138 24.70 -1.44 -11.14
CA TRP A 138 24.63 -2.78 -10.57
C TRP A 138 23.72 -2.84 -9.35
N LEU A 139 23.84 -1.89 -8.41
CA LEU A 139 22.95 -1.79 -7.24
C LEU A 139 21.49 -1.57 -7.64
N HIS A 140 21.21 -0.75 -8.65
CA HIS A 140 19.87 -0.60 -9.21
C HIS A 140 19.34 -1.91 -9.79
N ALA A 141 20.14 -2.66 -10.53
CA ALA A 141 19.75 -3.98 -11.05
C ALA A 141 19.42 -4.96 -9.92
N ILE A 142 20.19 -4.98 -8.83
CA ILE A 142 19.91 -5.81 -7.64
C ILE A 142 18.59 -5.41 -7.01
N MET A 143 18.40 -4.12 -6.75
CA MET A 143 17.20 -3.60 -6.09
C MET A 143 15.94 -3.84 -6.92
N ASP A 144 16.01 -3.64 -8.23
CA ASP A 144 14.90 -3.87 -9.14
C ASP A 144 14.49 -5.35 -9.18
N ASN A 145 15.46 -6.26 -9.22
CA ASN A 145 15.15 -7.69 -9.21
C ASN A 145 14.51 -8.14 -7.90
N PHE A 146 14.89 -7.58 -6.75
CA PHE A 146 14.22 -7.90 -5.48
C PHE A 146 12.82 -7.29 -5.37
N ASN A 147 12.60 -6.06 -5.83
CA ASN A 147 11.38 -5.30 -5.59
C ASN A 147 10.41 -5.32 -6.78
N ASN A 148 10.85 -4.86 -7.95
CA ASN A 148 9.99 -4.59 -9.10
C ASN A 148 9.80 -5.83 -9.98
N LEU A 149 10.88 -6.54 -10.28
CA LEU A 149 10.85 -7.71 -11.16
C LEU A 149 10.49 -9.00 -10.42
N GLN A 150 10.63 -9.01 -9.09
CA GLN A 150 10.39 -10.16 -8.23
C GLN A 150 11.18 -11.42 -8.64
N ASP A 151 12.32 -11.24 -9.29
CA ASP A 151 13.26 -12.31 -9.61
C ASP A 151 14.33 -12.40 -8.52
N ILE A 152 13.93 -12.97 -7.38
CA ILE A 152 14.78 -13.08 -6.19
C ILE A 152 16.03 -13.93 -6.48
N PHE A 153 15.94 -14.91 -7.36
CA PHE A 153 17.07 -15.78 -7.67
C PHE A 153 18.15 -14.98 -8.42
N TYR A 154 17.77 -14.28 -9.48
CA TYR A 154 18.71 -13.48 -10.25
C TYR A 154 19.25 -12.29 -9.44
N GLY A 155 18.39 -11.64 -8.64
CA GLY A 155 18.80 -10.59 -7.71
C GLY A 155 19.87 -11.05 -6.71
N LYS A 156 19.80 -12.29 -6.20
CA LYS A 156 20.85 -12.87 -5.35
C LYS A 156 22.14 -13.12 -6.10
N GLN A 157 22.10 -13.61 -7.34
CA GLN A 157 23.30 -13.79 -8.15
C GLN A 157 24.02 -12.45 -8.41
N LEU A 158 23.25 -11.40 -8.75
CA LEU A 158 23.80 -10.05 -8.91
C LEU A 158 24.43 -9.54 -7.61
N LEU A 159 23.78 -9.75 -6.47
CA LEU A 159 24.29 -9.33 -5.16
C LEU A 159 25.59 -10.08 -4.78
N GLU A 160 25.64 -11.39 -5.00
CA GLU A 160 26.85 -12.19 -4.74
C GLU A 160 28.02 -11.73 -5.60
N GLY A 161 27.77 -11.48 -6.89
CA GLY A 161 28.78 -10.91 -7.81
C GLY A 161 29.26 -9.54 -7.36
N PHE A 162 28.33 -8.66 -6.96
CA PHE A 162 28.66 -7.33 -6.45
C PHE A 162 29.53 -7.40 -5.18
N LEU A 163 29.13 -8.22 -4.21
CA LEU A 163 29.88 -8.38 -2.97
C LEU A 163 31.28 -8.96 -3.22
N HIS A 164 31.44 -9.86 -4.18
CA HIS A 164 32.75 -10.37 -4.57
C HIS A 164 33.62 -9.26 -5.18
N ALA A 165 33.07 -8.44 -6.09
CA ALA A 165 33.77 -7.30 -6.67
C ALA A 165 34.15 -6.24 -5.63
N LEU A 166 33.25 -5.98 -4.68
CA LEU A 166 33.48 -5.05 -3.56
C LEU A 166 34.67 -5.52 -2.68
N HIS A 167 34.67 -6.78 -2.24
CA HIS A 167 35.71 -7.33 -1.38
C HIS A 167 37.06 -7.51 -2.10
N SER A 168 37.08 -7.68 -3.42
CA SER A 168 38.32 -7.76 -4.21
C SER A 168 38.94 -6.40 -4.51
N GLY A 169 38.23 -5.30 -4.15
CA GLY A 169 38.69 -3.95 -4.47
C GLY A 169 38.61 -3.60 -5.97
N SER A 170 37.81 -4.33 -6.74
CA SER A 170 37.69 -4.13 -8.19
C SER A 170 36.79 -2.93 -8.56
N LEU A 171 35.99 -2.42 -7.61
CA LEU A 171 35.10 -1.29 -7.84
C LEU A 171 35.83 0.04 -7.60
N HIS A 172 35.64 1.02 -8.48
CA HIS A 172 36.36 2.30 -8.45
C HIS A 172 35.69 3.39 -7.59
N GLU A 173 34.77 3.03 -6.70
CA GLU A 173 34.06 3.91 -5.78
C GLU A 173 34.43 3.64 -4.31
N ASP A 174 34.05 4.55 -3.39
CA ASP A 174 34.29 4.35 -1.93
C ASP A 174 33.56 3.10 -1.44
N GLU A 175 34.35 2.10 -1.03
CA GLU A 175 33.85 0.79 -0.56
C GLU A 175 32.81 0.93 0.54
N LYS A 176 32.99 1.88 1.49
CA LYS A 176 32.05 2.08 2.60
C LYS A 176 30.71 2.64 2.12
N LEU A 177 30.72 3.55 1.14
CA LEU A 177 29.50 4.09 0.57
C LEU A 177 28.72 2.98 -0.15
N LEU A 178 29.40 2.20 -0.98
CA LEU A 178 28.79 1.06 -1.68
C LEU A 178 28.24 0.02 -0.70
N GLN A 179 28.96 -0.27 0.37
CA GLN A 179 28.49 -1.15 1.42
C GLN A 179 27.25 -0.58 2.14
N GLY A 180 27.20 0.74 2.32
CA GLY A 180 26.02 1.44 2.87
C GLY A 180 24.77 1.27 2.02
N GLU A 181 24.92 1.33 0.69
CA GLU A 181 23.83 1.07 -0.25
C GLU A 181 23.38 -0.41 -0.20
N VAL A 182 24.32 -1.35 -0.12
CA VAL A 182 24.00 -2.78 0.05
C VAL A 182 23.19 -3.02 1.33
N GLU A 183 23.55 -2.39 2.45
CA GLU A 183 22.78 -2.51 3.70
C GLU A 183 21.34 -1.98 3.52
N LEU A 184 21.15 -0.94 2.72
CA LEU A 184 19.80 -0.43 2.41
C LEU A 184 19.00 -1.44 1.56
N ILE A 185 19.60 -2.05 0.54
CA ILE A 185 18.97 -3.13 -0.23
C ILE A 185 18.57 -4.31 0.66
N LEU A 186 19.47 -4.71 1.56
CA LEU A 186 19.20 -5.80 2.51
C LEU A 186 18.04 -5.45 3.46
N ALA A 187 17.91 -4.18 3.88
CA ALA A 187 16.75 -3.74 4.64
C ALA A 187 15.44 -3.97 3.88
N TYR A 188 15.38 -3.57 2.61
CA TYR A 188 14.19 -3.77 1.77
C TYR A 188 13.88 -5.25 1.53
N SER A 189 14.90 -6.10 1.39
CA SER A 189 14.70 -7.56 1.27
C SER A 189 14.04 -8.20 2.50
N ARG A 190 13.99 -7.49 3.64
CA ARG A 190 13.34 -7.89 4.89
C ARG A 190 12.05 -7.12 5.15
N TYR A 191 11.34 -6.70 4.14
CA TYR A 191 10.26 -5.71 4.14
C TYR A 191 9.17 -5.90 5.22
N ASN A 192 8.96 -7.10 5.72
CA ASN A 192 7.98 -7.39 6.78
C ASN A 192 8.60 -7.67 8.16
N ASN A 193 9.91 -7.51 8.30
CA ASN A 193 10.63 -7.68 9.57
C ASN A 193 11.29 -6.36 10.01
N LEU A 194 10.48 -5.48 10.57
CA LEU A 194 10.90 -4.12 10.92
C LEU A 194 12.12 -4.08 11.85
N HIS A 195 12.28 -5.08 12.74
CA HIS A 195 13.43 -5.16 13.62
C HIS A 195 14.75 -5.40 12.85
N GLU A 196 14.73 -6.28 11.86
CA GLU A 196 15.89 -6.47 10.98
C GLU A 196 16.11 -5.25 10.08
N MET A 197 15.05 -4.70 9.49
CA MET A 197 15.14 -3.48 8.66
C MET A 197 15.81 -2.35 9.43
N SER A 198 15.39 -2.07 10.66
CA SER A 198 15.97 -1.03 11.52
C SER A 198 17.48 -1.22 11.74
N ARG A 199 17.94 -2.46 11.94
CA ARG A 199 19.38 -2.74 12.08
C ARG A 199 20.16 -2.41 10.81
N TYR A 200 19.62 -2.76 9.67
CA TYR A 200 20.21 -2.44 8.37
C TYR A 200 20.20 -0.94 8.08
N PHE A 201 19.11 -0.21 8.36
CA PHE A 201 19.07 1.25 8.21
C PHE A 201 20.14 1.96 9.06
N LYS A 202 20.32 1.52 10.28
CA LYS A 202 21.35 2.07 11.17
C LYS A 202 22.77 1.85 10.64
N ARG A 203 23.05 0.66 10.10
CA ARG A 203 24.34 0.33 9.47
C ARG A 203 24.54 1.16 8.22
N SER A 204 23.53 1.20 7.35
CA SER A 204 23.54 1.99 6.12
C SER A 204 23.89 3.45 6.42
N LYS A 205 23.17 4.09 7.36
CA LYS A 205 23.45 5.47 7.78
C LYS A 205 24.91 5.67 8.22
N THR A 206 25.44 4.75 9.01
CA THR A 206 26.83 4.84 9.51
C THR A 206 27.83 4.75 8.36
N LEU A 207 27.61 3.86 7.41
CA LEU A 207 28.47 3.64 6.26
C LEU A 207 28.38 4.74 5.23
N LEU A 208 27.18 5.28 4.99
CA LEU A 208 26.94 6.42 4.10
C LEU A 208 27.46 7.75 4.68
N ARG A 209 27.95 7.78 5.93
CA ARG A 209 28.56 8.97 6.56
C ARG A 209 27.65 10.20 6.51
N ASN A 210 26.37 10.01 6.78
CA ASN A 210 25.31 11.02 6.71
C ASN A 210 25.04 11.58 5.28
N GLN A 211 25.49 10.89 4.23
CA GLN A 211 25.06 11.18 2.87
C GLN A 211 23.73 10.48 2.59
N THR A 212 22.97 11.04 1.66
CA THR A 212 21.77 10.37 1.14
C THR A 212 22.14 9.24 0.20
N SER A 213 21.37 8.17 0.22
CA SER A 213 21.51 7.05 -0.71
C SER A 213 21.28 7.53 -2.16
N ARG A 214 22.11 7.09 -3.07
CA ARG A 214 21.98 7.35 -4.51
C ARG A 214 20.98 6.39 -5.18
N ILE A 215 20.73 5.23 -4.58
CA ILE A 215 19.77 4.25 -5.13
C ILE A 215 18.37 4.43 -4.55
N SER A 216 18.19 5.25 -3.52
CA SER A 216 16.89 5.50 -2.92
C SER A 216 16.17 6.64 -3.63
N ASN A 217 14.92 6.40 -4.00
CA ASN A 217 14.01 7.45 -4.45
C ASN A 217 13.20 7.98 -3.26
N PRO A 218 13.13 9.30 -3.02
CA PRO A 218 12.29 9.89 -1.97
C PRO A 218 10.80 9.57 -2.10
N GLU A 219 10.33 9.28 -3.30
CA GLU A 219 8.94 8.88 -3.58
C GLU A 219 8.74 7.35 -3.51
N ILE A 220 9.72 6.62 -2.97
CA ILE A 220 9.67 5.15 -2.85
C ILE A 220 8.50 4.69 -1.97
N ILE A 221 8.00 3.54 -2.32
CA ILE A 221 6.85 2.85 -1.75
C ILE A 221 7.13 2.42 -0.31
N SER A 222 6.70 3.23 0.63
CA SER A 222 6.86 2.98 2.07
C SER A 222 5.89 1.93 2.62
N THR A 223 4.72 1.83 2.01
CA THR A 223 3.64 0.93 2.45
C THR A 223 3.73 -0.45 1.80
N PHE A 224 4.70 -0.65 0.90
CA PHE A 224 4.78 -1.84 0.05
C PHE A 224 3.44 -2.17 -0.64
N GLY A 225 2.64 -1.12 -0.93
CA GLY A 225 1.35 -1.19 -1.61
C GLY A 225 0.17 -1.62 -0.73
N SER A 226 0.35 -1.71 0.59
CA SER A 226 -0.73 -2.00 1.54
C SER A 226 -1.24 -0.71 2.18
N PRO A 227 -2.56 -0.41 2.13
CA PRO A 227 -3.12 0.75 2.82
C PRO A 227 -3.15 0.62 4.35
N HIS A 228 -2.70 -0.51 4.90
CA HIS A 228 -2.63 -0.82 6.32
C HIS A 228 -1.20 -1.24 6.68
N ASN A 229 -0.43 -0.36 7.35
CA ASN A 229 0.98 -0.57 7.62
C ASN A 229 1.24 -1.62 8.71
N LEU A 230 0.46 -1.61 9.78
CA LEU A 230 0.58 -2.60 10.85
C LEU A 230 0.31 -4.02 10.35
N PHE A 231 -0.53 -4.17 9.30
CA PHE A 231 -0.72 -5.45 8.64
C PHE A 231 0.60 -6.07 8.16
N LEU A 232 1.52 -5.25 7.65
CA LEU A 232 2.81 -5.72 7.14
C LEU A 232 3.74 -6.22 8.24
N TYR A 233 3.75 -5.52 9.38
CA TYR A 233 4.77 -5.68 10.41
C TYR A 233 4.34 -6.53 11.60
N HIS A 234 3.05 -6.75 11.82
CA HIS A 234 2.52 -7.54 12.94
C HIS A 234 2.74 -9.04 12.70
N ARG A 235 3.80 -9.59 13.34
CA ARG A 235 4.29 -10.96 13.10
C ARG A 235 4.00 -11.93 14.23
N LYS A 236 3.64 -11.46 15.40
CA LYS A 236 3.27 -12.28 16.56
C LYS A 236 2.37 -11.49 17.51
N PRO A 237 1.53 -12.15 18.28
CA PRO A 237 0.73 -11.51 19.31
C PRO A 237 1.58 -10.70 20.29
N GLY A 238 1.11 -9.51 20.67
CA GLY A 238 1.78 -8.60 21.60
C GLY A 238 2.90 -7.75 20.99
N ASP A 239 3.01 -7.68 19.66
CA ASP A 239 4.14 -7.01 18.98
C ASP A 239 3.81 -5.60 18.47
N ILE A 240 2.52 -5.18 18.44
CA ILE A 240 2.11 -3.89 17.84
C ILE A 240 2.78 -2.72 18.55
N GLN A 241 2.75 -2.67 19.88
CA GLN A 241 3.40 -1.57 20.62
C GLN A 241 4.90 -1.51 20.36
N ARG A 242 5.54 -2.65 20.22
CA ARG A 242 6.97 -2.74 19.87
C ARG A 242 7.24 -2.24 18.46
N ILE A 243 6.39 -2.58 17.51
CA ILE A 243 6.48 -2.10 16.12
C ILE A 243 6.40 -0.58 16.09
N VAL A 244 5.39 0.01 16.73
CA VAL A 244 5.22 1.47 16.82
C VAL A 244 6.45 2.11 17.48
N ASN A 245 6.97 1.54 18.57
CA ASN A 245 8.16 2.04 19.23
C ASN A 245 9.42 1.98 18.33
N ILE A 246 9.59 0.93 17.53
CA ILE A 246 10.70 0.84 16.56
C ILE A 246 10.57 1.92 15.49
N LEU A 247 9.36 2.13 14.94
CA LEU A 247 9.11 3.17 13.96
C LEU A 247 9.45 4.56 14.52
N HIS A 248 8.99 4.88 15.73
CA HIS A 248 9.30 6.15 16.38
C HIS A 248 10.79 6.33 16.72
N LYS A 249 11.45 5.26 17.14
CA LYS A 249 12.85 5.33 17.60
C LYS A 249 13.86 5.27 16.46
N ASP A 250 13.63 4.42 15.48
CA ASP A 250 14.68 4.02 14.54
C ASP A 250 14.42 4.49 13.10
N LEU A 251 13.17 4.91 12.76
CA LEU A 251 12.85 5.31 11.39
C LEU A 251 13.57 6.60 10.95
N HIS A 252 14.02 7.45 11.91
CA HIS A 252 14.82 8.62 11.57
C HIS A 252 16.14 8.26 10.86
N TYR A 253 16.75 7.08 11.13
CA TYR A 253 17.93 6.62 10.37
C TYR A 253 17.59 6.48 8.88
N TYR A 254 16.42 5.95 8.59
CA TYR A 254 15.92 5.80 7.24
C TYR A 254 15.65 7.16 6.58
N PHE A 255 14.97 8.08 7.27
CA PHE A 255 14.67 9.41 6.76
C PHE A 255 15.91 10.17 6.34
N GLU A 256 16.95 10.13 7.16
CA GLU A 256 18.18 10.87 6.90
C GLU A 256 18.91 10.36 5.64
N ILE A 257 18.88 9.05 5.38
CA ILE A 257 19.56 8.46 4.23
C ILE A 257 18.69 8.41 2.96
N THR A 258 17.40 8.69 3.05
CA THR A 258 16.45 8.61 1.91
C THR A 258 15.77 9.93 1.60
N ASN A 259 16.36 11.04 2.04
CA ASN A 259 15.81 12.39 1.83
C ASN A 259 14.35 12.54 2.28
N ASN A 260 14.06 12.12 3.52
CA ASN A 260 12.74 12.14 4.15
C ASN A 260 11.65 11.29 3.46
N SER A 261 12.03 10.26 2.73
CA SER A 261 11.08 9.22 2.33
C SER A 261 10.35 8.67 3.56
N ASN A 262 9.07 8.39 3.46
CA ASN A 262 8.19 7.95 4.54
C ASN A 262 7.82 9.01 5.60
N GLY A 263 7.93 10.28 5.28
CA GLY A 263 7.36 11.33 6.15
C GLY A 263 5.89 11.05 6.45
N GLY A 264 5.52 11.03 7.74
CA GLY A 264 4.17 10.72 8.23
C GLY A 264 3.94 9.25 8.61
N LEU A 265 4.89 8.33 8.35
CA LEU A 265 4.71 6.91 8.66
C LEU A 265 4.66 6.62 10.17
N MET A 266 5.36 7.38 11.00
CA MET A 266 5.35 7.23 12.46
C MET A 266 3.96 7.55 13.03
N GLU A 267 3.40 8.68 12.62
CA GLU A 267 2.08 9.13 13.01
C GLU A 267 1.03 8.16 12.46
N GLN A 268 1.17 7.72 11.22
CA GLN A 268 0.28 6.74 10.60
C GLN A 268 0.25 5.41 11.37
N ALA A 269 1.39 4.88 11.77
CA ALA A 269 1.44 3.65 12.57
C ALA A 269 0.78 3.82 13.95
N SER A 270 0.94 5.00 14.58
CA SER A 270 0.25 5.34 15.82
C SER A 270 -1.26 5.45 15.63
N ALA A 271 -1.70 6.08 14.53
CA ALA A 271 -3.12 6.18 14.18
C ALA A 271 -3.76 4.81 13.94
N GLU A 272 -3.04 3.90 13.26
CA GLU A 272 -3.51 2.53 13.06
C GLU A 272 -3.59 1.75 14.38
N GLN A 273 -2.61 1.90 15.28
CA GLN A 273 -2.67 1.29 16.61
C GLN A 273 -3.88 1.78 17.41
N GLN A 274 -4.13 3.09 17.38
CA GLN A 274 -5.30 3.69 18.02
C GLN A 274 -6.60 3.17 17.41
N LEU A 275 -6.66 3.07 16.07
CA LEU A 275 -7.79 2.49 15.36
C LEU A 275 -8.06 1.05 15.78
N GLU A 276 -7.02 0.21 15.73
CA GLU A 276 -7.16 -1.21 16.09
C GLU A 276 -7.59 -1.39 17.55
N SER A 277 -7.20 -0.48 18.44
CA SER A 277 -7.61 -0.44 19.85
C SER A 277 -8.96 0.24 20.09
N ALA A 278 -9.76 0.51 19.05
CA ALA A 278 -11.06 1.19 19.09
C ALA A 278 -11.02 2.63 19.63
N ARG A 279 -9.86 3.29 19.66
CA ARG A 279 -9.71 4.72 20.01
C ARG A 279 -9.90 5.60 18.77
N PHE A 280 -11.11 5.57 18.21
CA PHE A 280 -11.40 6.10 16.88
C PHE A 280 -11.19 7.60 16.74
N ALA A 281 -11.61 8.39 17.73
CA ALA A 281 -11.45 9.85 17.70
C ALA A 281 -9.95 10.25 17.71
N GLU A 282 -9.15 9.61 18.56
CA GLU A 282 -7.69 9.82 18.60
C GLU A 282 -7.05 9.39 17.27
N SER A 283 -7.47 8.24 16.75
CA SER A 283 -6.98 7.72 15.46
C SER A 283 -7.21 8.70 14.32
N ILE A 284 -8.40 9.32 14.24
CA ILE A 284 -8.70 10.34 13.21
C ILE A 284 -7.75 11.53 13.35
N HIS A 285 -7.54 12.03 14.57
CA HIS A 285 -6.64 13.16 14.81
C HIS A 285 -5.21 12.86 14.36
N THR A 286 -4.65 11.75 14.84
CA THR A 286 -3.29 11.33 14.51
C THR A 286 -3.13 10.98 13.02
N ALA A 287 -4.16 10.40 12.38
CA ALA A 287 -4.13 10.12 10.95
C ALA A 287 -4.17 11.39 10.08
N TRP A 288 -4.83 12.46 10.53
CA TRP A 288 -4.72 13.76 9.87
C TRP A 288 -3.33 14.37 10.01
N GLU A 289 -2.68 14.26 11.16
CA GLU A 289 -1.28 14.67 11.33
C GLU A 289 -0.38 13.91 10.35
N ALA A 290 -0.53 12.59 10.27
CA ALA A 290 0.18 11.75 9.31
C ALA A 290 -0.04 12.20 7.87
N TYR A 291 -1.29 12.49 7.48
CA TYR A 291 -1.65 12.95 6.15
C TYR A 291 -0.94 14.26 5.77
N TYR A 292 -0.99 15.28 6.64
CA TYR A 292 -0.37 16.58 6.34
C TYR A 292 1.16 16.50 6.27
N ILE A 293 1.79 15.70 7.13
CA ILE A 293 3.24 15.45 7.06
C ILE A 293 3.56 14.73 5.73
N ALA A 294 2.79 13.71 5.38
CA ALA A 294 2.96 12.95 4.14
C ALA A 294 2.77 13.83 2.89
N GLU A 295 1.77 14.71 2.90
CA GLU A 295 1.55 15.66 1.81
C GLU A 295 2.72 16.63 1.65
N HIS A 296 3.25 17.15 2.76
CA HIS A 296 4.43 18.04 2.75
C HIS A 296 5.64 17.35 2.10
N TYR A 297 5.89 16.08 2.42
CA TYR A 297 6.99 15.28 1.85
C TYR A 297 6.61 14.52 0.57
N ARG A 298 5.45 14.79 -0.03
CA ARG A 298 4.92 14.14 -1.26
C ARG A 298 4.80 12.62 -1.17
N GLN A 299 4.55 12.09 0.03
CA GLN A 299 4.41 10.67 0.32
C GLN A 299 2.98 10.20 0.04
N LYS A 300 2.59 10.07 -1.23
CA LYS A 300 1.22 9.74 -1.65
C LYS A 300 0.72 8.41 -1.05
N TRP A 301 1.59 7.43 -0.88
CA TRP A 301 1.29 6.14 -0.27
C TRP A 301 0.77 6.30 1.17
N ILE A 302 1.44 7.13 1.96
CA ILE A 302 1.02 7.40 3.34
C ILE A 302 -0.25 8.24 3.36
N CYS A 303 -0.44 9.16 2.41
CA CYS A 303 -1.70 9.89 2.28
C CYS A 303 -2.89 8.92 2.07
N VAL A 304 -2.73 7.88 1.22
CA VAL A 304 -3.75 6.84 1.03
C VAL A 304 -4.01 6.07 2.32
N SER A 305 -2.95 5.59 2.99
CA SER A 305 -3.07 4.87 4.27
C SER A 305 -3.75 5.72 5.35
N SER A 306 -3.43 7.03 5.42
CA SER A 306 -4.03 7.95 6.40
C SER A 306 -5.53 8.16 6.13
N LEU A 307 -5.91 8.43 4.89
CA LEU A 307 -7.32 8.53 4.49
C LEU A 307 -8.07 7.23 4.74
N PHE A 308 -7.46 6.09 4.47
CA PHE A 308 -8.04 4.79 4.75
C PHE A 308 -8.29 4.57 6.25
N THR A 309 -7.34 4.94 7.09
CA THR A 309 -7.48 4.88 8.56
C THR A 309 -8.59 5.78 9.06
N ILE A 310 -8.66 7.04 8.56
CA ILE A 310 -9.75 7.98 8.87
C ILE A 310 -11.10 7.40 8.43
N GLY A 311 -11.20 6.84 7.22
CA GLY A 311 -12.44 6.24 6.71
C GLY A 311 -12.92 5.05 7.56
N ARG A 312 -12.00 4.18 8.00
CA ARG A 312 -12.34 3.06 8.91
C ARG A 312 -12.84 3.58 10.27
N ALA A 313 -12.17 4.57 10.84
CA ALA A 313 -12.60 5.18 12.11
C ALA A 313 -13.95 5.90 11.97
N ALA A 314 -14.17 6.66 10.90
CA ALA A 314 -15.43 7.32 10.59
C ALA A 314 -16.59 6.31 10.46
N TYR A 315 -16.36 5.16 9.81
CA TYR A 315 -17.34 4.09 9.74
C TYR A 315 -17.75 3.59 11.14
N HIS A 316 -16.79 3.34 12.04
CA HIS A 316 -17.08 2.88 13.39
C HIS A 316 -17.80 3.94 14.22
N LEU A 317 -17.49 5.22 14.04
CA LEU A 317 -18.18 6.35 14.67
C LEU A 317 -19.53 6.68 14.02
N ARG A 318 -19.90 6.01 12.92
CA ARG A 318 -21.08 6.31 12.11
C ARG A 318 -21.09 7.75 11.57
N ASP A 319 -19.91 8.32 11.36
CA ASP A 319 -19.76 9.63 10.73
C ASP A 319 -19.78 9.49 9.20
N HIS A 320 -20.99 9.47 8.65
CA HIS A 320 -21.21 9.34 7.21
C HIS A 320 -20.64 10.52 6.42
N THR A 321 -20.61 11.72 7.01
CA THR A 321 -20.10 12.93 6.36
C THR A 321 -18.60 12.81 6.16
N LEU A 322 -17.87 12.43 7.22
CA LEU A 322 -16.42 12.23 7.13
C LEU A 322 -16.09 11.06 6.21
N LEU A 323 -16.84 9.95 6.26
CA LEU A 323 -16.62 8.81 5.37
C LEU A 323 -16.79 9.19 3.90
N GLN A 324 -17.85 9.97 3.57
CA GLN A 324 -18.08 10.47 2.21
C GLN A 324 -16.94 11.40 1.76
N PHE A 325 -16.48 12.28 2.65
CA PHE A 325 -15.33 13.14 2.38
C PHE A 325 -14.07 12.33 2.06
N VAL A 326 -13.78 11.27 2.83
CA VAL A 326 -12.65 10.36 2.57
C VAL A 326 -12.75 9.73 1.18
N HIS A 327 -13.93 9.23 0.78
CA HIS A 327 -14.14 8.70 -0.57
C HIS A 327 -13.81 9.72 -1.66
N GLN A 328 -14.24 10.97 -1.46
CA GLN A 328 -13.93 12.06 -2.41
C GLN A 328 -12.42 12.35 -2.48
N GLN A 329 -11.73 12.40 -1.33
CA GLN A 329 -10.29 12.64 -1.32
C GLN A 329 -9.50 11.50 -1.99
N LEU A 330 -9.86 10.25 -1.75
CA LEU A 330 -9.26 9.10 -2.45
C LEU A 330 -9.52 9.15 -3.96
N ALA A 331 -10.71 9.57 -4.40
CA ALA A 331 -11.01 9.76 -5.83
C ALA A 331 -10.16 10.87 -6.44
N VAL A 332 -10.00 12.01 -5.76
CA VAL A 332 -9.12 13.11 -6.21
C VAL A 332 -7.66 12.67 -6.31
N LEU A 333 -7.18 11.89 -5.34
CA LEU A 333 -5.82 11.32 -5.41
C LEU A 333 -5.68 10.38 -6.60
N ARG A 334 -6.69 9.54 -6.85
CA ARG A 334 -6.71 8.59 -7.97
C ARG A 334 -6.56 9.26 -9.33
N GLU A 335 -7.22 10.41 -9.53
CA GLU A 335 -7.11 11.19 -10.77
C GLU A 335 -5.71 11.79 -11.01
N LYS A 336 -4.97 12.05 -9.94
CA LYS A 336 -3.62 12.66 -9.98
C LYS A 336 -2.49 11.63 -10.03
N VAL A 337 -2.80 10.35 -9.95
CA VAL A 337 -1.83 9.25 -9.88
C VAL A 337 -1.82 8.50 -11.20
N ILE A 338 -0.63 8.28 -11.75
CA ILE A 338 -0.41 7.48 -12.95
C ILE A 338 0.16 6.10 -12.57
N LEU A 339 0.83 6.00 -11.42
CA LEU A 339 1.56 4.82 -10.97
C LEU A 339 0.63 3.63 -10.69
N PRO A 340 0.69 2.53 -11.47
CA PRO A 340 -0.28 1.44 -11.36
C PRO A 340 -0.35 0.76 -9.99
N PRO A 341 0.76 0.52 -9.25
CA PRO A 341 0.66 -0.05 -7.91
C PRO A 341 -0.03 0.87 -6.90
N LEU A 342 0.17 2.20 -6.99
CA LEU A 342 -0.51 3.16 -6.12
C LEU A 342 -2.01 3.26 -6.44
N LEU A 343 -2.39 3.17 -7.72
CA LEU A 343 -3.79 3.03 -8.11
C LEU A 343 -4.42 1.78 -7.49
N SER A 344 -3.70 0.66 -7.49
CA SER A 344 -4.18 -0.57 -6.84
C SER A 344 -4.32 -0.43 -5.32
N GLU A 345 -3.44 0.31 -4.63
CA GLU A 345 -3.58 0.60 -3.20
C GLU A 345 -4.81 1.47 -2.92
N ILE A 346 -5.06 2.49 -3.75
CA ILE A 346 -6.27 3.33 -3.63
C ILE A 346 -7.52 2.48 -3.85
N ASP A 347 -7.54 1.62 -4.88
CA ASP A 347 -8.66 0.72 -5.16
C ASP A 347 -8.92 -0.23 -3.99
N LEU A 348 -7.88 -0.78 -3.34
CA LEU A 348 -8.02 -1.63 -2.15
C LEU A 348 -8.59 -0.86 -0.96
N ALA A 349 -8.11 0.35 -0.70
CA ALA A 349 -8.62 1.21 0.36
C ALA A 349 -10.10 1.56 0.14
N GLN A 350 -10.46 1.99 -1.06
CA GLN A 350 -11.85 2.31 -1.41
C GLN A 350 -12.74 1.07 -1.37
N ALA A 351 -12.30 -0.06 -1.93
CA ALA A 351 -13.06 -1.31 -1.91
C ALA A 351 -13.39 -1.76 -0.49
N TYR A 352 -12.41 -1.71 0.41
CA TYR A 352 -12.63 -2.04 1.82
C TYR A 352 -13.73 -1.16 2.45
N LEU A 353 -13.67 0.15 2.24
CA LEU A 353 -14.64 1.10 2.77
C LEU A 353 -16.03 0.93 2.13
N TYR A 354 -16.13 0.71 0.81
CA TYR A 354 -17.39 0.41 0.12
C TYR A 354 -18.04 -0.89 0.63
N ILE A 355 -17.23 -1.94 0.86
CA ILE A 355 -17.74 -3.20 1.42
C ILE A 355 -18.30 -2.98 2.83
N LEU A 356 -17.66 -2.15 3.66
CA LEU A 356 -18.17 -1.80 4.98
C LEU A 356 -19.51 -1.06 4.91
N SER A 357 -19.65 -0.13 3.96
CA SER A 357 -20.83 0.70 3.77
C SER A 357 -21.97 0.00 3.03
N GLY A 358 -21.73 -1.21 2.50
CA GLY A 358 -22.73 -1.95 1.73
C GLY A 358 -22.83 -1.54 0.24
N GLU A 359 -21.86 -0.78 -0.27
CA GLU A 359 -21.84 -0.23 -1.63
C GLU A 359 -20.96 -1.11 -2.55
N TYR A 360 -21.24 -2.42 -2.59
CA TYR A 360 -20.35 -3.42 -3.24
C TYR A 360 -20.21 -3.23 -4.75
N GLU A 361 -21.18 -2.62 -5.41
CA GLU A 361 -21.16 -2.31 -6.84
C GLU A 361 -20.10 -1.28 -7.22
N LYS A 362 -19.63 -0.47 -6.24
CA LYS A 362 -18.56 0.51 -6.44
C LYS A 362 -17.14 -0.07 -6.30
N VAL A 363 -17.03 -1.32 -5.89
CA VAL A 363 -15.75 -2.03 -5.81
C VAL A 363 -15.14 -2.15 -7.19
N ALA A 364 -13.84 -1.89 -7.32
CA ALA A 364 -13.15 -2.00 -8.61
C ALA A 364 -13.28 -3.40 -9.23
N GLU A 365 -13.54 -3.47 -10.54
CA GLU A 365 -13.84 -4.69 -11.29
C GLU A 365 -12.81 -5.80 -11.07
N TRP A 366 -11.51 -5.46 -11.11
CA TRP A 366 -10.44 -6.44 -10.90
C TRP A 366 -10.50 -7.13 -9.52
N ILE A 367 -11.01 -6.42 -8.48
CA ILE A 367 -11.23 -6.99 -7.14
C ILE A 367 -12.49 -7.86 -7.16
N GLN A 368 -13.60 -7.41 -7.79
CA GLN A 368 -14.83 -8.19 -7.89
C GLN A 368 -14.61 -9.55 -8.59
N GLU A 369 -13.75 -9.57 -9.59
CA GLU A 369 -13.40 -10.77 -10.35
C GLU A 369 -12.32 -11.63 -9.66
N GLY A 370 -11.65 -11.12 -8.64
CA GLY A 370 -10.51 -11.77 -8.00
C GLY A 370 -9.27 -11.82 -8.89
N ARG A 371 -9.17 -10.88 -9.85
CA ARG A 371 -7.96 -10.75 -10.69
C ARG A 371 -6.81 -10.17 -9.88
N LYS A 372 -5.60 -10.50 -10.28
CA LYS A 372 -4.40 -9.88 -9.69
C LYS A 372 -4.22 -8.49 -10.29
N GLY A 373 -4.39 -7.45 -9.48
CA GLY A 373 -4.05 -6.07 -9.86
C GLY A 373 -2.54 -5.84 -9.96
N ASN A 374 -2.13 -4.60 -10.21
CA ASN A 374 -0.72 -4.20 -10.17
C ASN A 374 -0.23 -4.09 -8.71
N LEU A 375 -0.22 -5.22 -7.99
CA LEU A 375 0.05 -5.27 -6.57
C LEU A 375 1.54 -5.47 -6.30
N LEU A 376 2.07 -4.69 -5.38
CA LEU A 376 3.35 -4.98 -4.78
C LEU A 376 3.23 -6.15 -3.79
N GLN A 377 4.37 -6.74 -3.46
CA GLN A 377 4.42 -7.95 -2.63
C GLN A 377 3.70 -7.79 -1.27
N GLY A 378 3.78 -6.60 -0.66
CA GLY A 378 3.11 -6.32 0.61
C GLY A 378 1.59 -6.29 0.53
N ALA A 379 1.03 -5.91 -0.63
CA ALA A 379 -0.41 -5.80 -0.83
C ALA A 379 -1.11 -7.12 -1.20
N THR A 380 -0.37 -8.15 -1.60
CA THR A 380 -0.97 -9.39 -2.14
C THR A 380 -1.88 -10.09 -1.14
N LEU A 381 -1.45 -10.23 0.12
CA LEU A 381 -2.30 -10.81 1.17
C LEU A 381 -3.45 -9.89 1.56
N TYR A 382 -3.21 -8.59 1.59
CA TYR A 382 -4.25 -7.61 1.88
C TYR A 382 -5.37 -7.62 0.83
N SER A 383 -5.02 -7.78 -0.44
CA SER A 383 -6.03 -7.94 -1.52
C SER A 383 -6.89 -9.19 -1.34
N SER A 384 -6.32 -10.29 -0.85
CA SER A 384 -7.07 -11.51 -0.52
C SER A 384 -8.07 -11.28 0.61
N ILE A 385 -7.72 -10.45 1.60
CA ILE A 385 -8.64 -10.03 2.67
C ILE A 385 -9.81 -9.24 2.08
N VAL A 386 -9.52 -8.20 1.28
CA VAL A 386 -10.57 -7.36 0.67
C VAL A 386 -11.49 -8.19 -0.24
N TYR A 387 -10.91 -9.07 -1.05
CA TYR A 387 -11.68 -9.99 -1.91
C TYR A 387 -12.55 -10.96 -1.10
N GLY A 388 -12.01 -11.56 -0.04
CA GLY A 388 -12.77 -12.43 0.86
C GLY A 388 -13.95 -11.71 1.50
N MET A 389 -13.76 -10.46 1.95
CA MET A 389 -14.84 -9.61 2.46
C MET A 389 -15.92 -9.34 1.40
N TYR A 390 -15.52 -9.08 0.15
CA TYR A 390 -16.46 -8.93 -0.96
C TYR A 390 -17.26 -10.21 -1.20
N LEU A 391 -16.60 -11.38 -1.23
CA LEU A 391 -17.25 -12.68 -1.42
C LEU A 391 -18.28 -13.00 -0.35
N ILE A 392 -18.03 -12.61 0.91
CA ILE A 392 -19.01 -12.73 2.00
C ILE A 392 -20.29 -11.94 1.67
N LYS A 393 -20.13 -10.71 1.19
CA LYS A 393 -21.26 -9.82 0.89
C LYS A 393 -22.13 -10.31 -0.26
N ILE A 394 -21.51 -10.90 -1.29
CA ILE A 394 -22.22 -11.54 -2.41
C ILE A 394 -22.57 -13.01 -2.15
N ARG A 395 -22.29 -13.54 -0.95
CA ARG A 395 -22.59 -14.91 -0.51
C ARG A 395 -21.96 -15.99 -1.40
N ASN A 396 -20.74 -15.74 -1.92
CA ASN A 396 -20.02 -16.74 -2.73
C ASN A 396 -19.07 -17.56 -1.84
N TYR A 397 -19.66 -18.44 -1.04
CA TYR A 397 -18.91 -19.23 -0.05
C TYR A 397 -17.96 -20.26 -0.68
N ALA A 398 -18.25 -20.73 -1.88
CA ALA A 398 -17.35 -21.65 -2.59
C ALA A 398 -15.99 -21.00 -2.90
N LYS A 399 -16.00 -19.78 -3.44
CA LYS A 399 -14.76 -19.02 -3.67
C LYS A 399 -14.12 -18.58 -2.36
N LEU A 400 -14.93 -18.19 -1.36
CA LEU A 400 -14.43 -17.78 -0.04
C LEU A 400 -13.60 -18.87 0.63
N ARG A 401 -14.00 -20.14 0.51
CA ARG A 401 -13.24 -21.29 1.04
C ARG A 401 -11.83 -21.36 0.46
N VAL A 402 -11.71 -21.19 -0.85
CA VAL A 402 -10.41 -21.19 -1.53
C VAL A 402 -9.55 -20.01 -1.06
N VAL A 403 -10.14 -18.82 -0.97
CA VAL A 403 -9.45 -17.61 -0.51
C VAL A 403 -8.99 -17.76 0.94
N ALA A 404 -9.83 -18.30 1.83
CA ALA A 404 -9.49 -18.53 3.24
C ALA A 404 -8.28 -19.47 3.38
N SER A 405 -8.28 -20.60 2.67
CA SER A 405 -7.17 -21.57 2.72
C SER A 405 -5.86 -20.99 2.17
N LEU A 406 -5.92 -20.26 1.05
CA LEU A 406 -4.73 -19.59 0.49
C LEU A 406 -4.21 -18.50 1.43
N LEU A 407 -5.11 -17.70 2.00
CA LEU A 407 -4.76 -16.63 2.94
C LEU A 407 -4.09 -17.20 4.20
N GLU A 408 -4.63 -18.28 4.77
CA GLU A 408 -4.06 -18.95 5.94
C GLU A 408 -2.63 -19.44 5.66
N SER A 409 -2.44 -20.21 4.57
CA SER A 409 -1.14 -20.74 4.19
C SER A 409 -0.10 -19.64 4.00
N GLN A 410 -0.44 -18.59 3.24
CA GLN A 410 0.47 -17.50 2.94
C GLN A 410 0.72 -16.61 4.18
N ALA A 411 -0.28 -16.38 5.02
CA ALA A 411 -0.14 -15.63 6.24
C ALA A 411 0.78 -16.35 7.24
N HIS A 412 0.67 -17.65 7.33
CA HIS A 412 1.56 -18.50 8.15
C HIS A 412 3.01 -18.44 7.64
N GLU A 413 3.23 -18.64 6.34
CA GLU A 413 4.56 -18.57 5.71
C GLU A 413 5.23 -17.21 5.97
N ARG A 414 4.49 -16.12 5.79
CA ARG A 414 4.98 -14.74 5.96
C ARG A 414 4.92 -14.27 7.42
N LYS A 415 4.36 -15.05 8.33
CA LYS A 415 4.13 -14.69 9.74
C LYS A 415 3.32 -13.39 9.89
N GLN A 416 2.25 -13.24 9.13
CA GLN A 416 1.40 -12.05 9.17
C GLN A 416 0.13 -12.31 9.98
N MET A 417 0.08 -11.80 11.21
CA MET A 417 -1.01 -12.09 12.15
C MET A 417 -2.37 -11.59 11.69
N PHE A 418 -2.47 -10.39 11.09
CA PHE A 418 -3.74 -9.94 10.52
C PHE A 418 -4.26 -10.86 9.42
N GLY A 419 -3.37 -11.40 8.57
CA GLY A 419 -3.74 -12.41 7.59
C GLY A 419 -4.34 -13.67 8.24
N THR A 420 -3.72 -14.15 9.31
CA THR A 420 -4.22 -15.29 10.11
C THR A 420 -5.58 -14.97 10.74
N ILE A 421 -5.72 -13.79 11.35
CA ILE A 421 -7.00 -13.35 11.94
C ILE A 421 -8.11 -13.37 10.88
N TYR A 422 -7.89 -12.77 9.71
CA TYR A 422 -8.91 -12.74 8.66
C TYR A 422 -9.21 -14.11 8.07
N ALA A 423 -8.22 -15.00 7.93
CA ALA A 423 -8.46 -16.38 7.51
C ALA A 423 -9.37 -17.11 8.50
N LEU A 424 -9.09 -17.02 9.80
CA LEU A 424 -9.94 -17.58 10.85
C LEU A 424 -11.37 -17.00 10.83
N LEU A 425 -11.51 -15.71 10.58
CA LEU A 425 -12.81 -15.07 10.44
C LEU A 425 -13.60 -15.61 9.24
N PHE A 426 -12.93 -15.80 8.11
CA PHE A 426 -13.57 -16.40 6.94
C PHE A 426 -14.01 -17.84 7.22
N TYR A 427 -13.19 -18.61 7.96
CA TYR A 427 -13.60 -19.95 8.41
C TYR A 427 -14.79 -19.90 9.36
N CYS A 428 -14.86 -18.97 10.31
CA CYS A 428 -16.02 -18.82 11.17
C CYS A 428 -17.33 -18.64 10.36
N ILE A 429 -17.29 -17.82 9.31
CA ILE A 429 -18.46 -17.58 8.45
C ILE A 429 -18.82 -18.84 7.64
N LEU A 430 -17.82 -19.57 7.12
CA LEU A 430 -18.05 -20.81 6.41
C LEU A 430 -18.61 -21.92 7.30
N LEU A 431 -18.12 -22.02 8.54
CA LEU A 431 -18.57 -22.98 9.54
C LEU A 431 -19.98 -22.66 10.06
N GLU A 432 -20.36 -21.37 10.12
CA GLU A 432 -21.73 -20.96 10.44
C GLU A 432 -22.73 -21.43 9.39
N GLU A 433 -22.41 -21.27 8.12
CA GLU A 433 -23.23 -21.80 7.01
C GLU A 433 -23.37 -23.34 7.05
N GLU A 434 -22.37 -24.04 7.60
CA GLU A 434 -22.36 -25.50 7.77
C GLU A 434 -22.90 -25.99 9.12
N ASN A 435 -23.30 -25.07 10.03
CA ASN A 435 -23.77 -25.35 11.39
C ASN A 435 -22.75 -26.07 12.31
N HIS A 436 -21.45 -25.81 12.13
CA HIS A 436 -20.36 -26.41 12.94
C HIS A 436 -19.98 -25.54 14.15
N GLN A 437 -20.86 -25.43 15.14
CA GLN A 437 -20.73 -24.51 16.28
C GLN A 437 -19.47 -24.71 17.14
N GLU A 438 -19.05 -25.95 17.39
CA GLU A 438 -17.88 -26.23 18.21
C GLU A 438 -16.58 -25.69 17.57
N GLN A 439 -16.43 -25.86 16.24
CA GLN A 439 -15.28 -25.39 15.48
C GLN A 439 -15.26 -23.86 15.41
N ILE A 440 -16.43 -23.20 15.34
CA ILE A 440 -16.51 -21.74 15.42
C ILE A 440 -15.95 -21.23 16.76
N VAL A 441 -16.34 -21.88 17.86
CA VAL A 441 -15.87 -21.51 19.20
C VAL A 441 -14.34 -21.64 19.31
N GLU A 442 -13.75 -22.67 18.72
CA GLU A 442 -12.31 -22.87 18.70
C GLU A 442 -11.59 -21.79 17.85
N ALA A 443 -12.08 -21.52 16.64
CA ALA A 443 -11.54 -20.45 15.79
C ALA A 443 -11.62 -19.07 16.44
N VAL A 444 -12.75 -18.75 17.08
CA VAL A 444 -12.93 -17.49 17.83
C VAL A 444 -11.97 -17.40 19.01
N HIS A 445 -11.72 -18.51 19.71
CA HIS A 445 -10.75 -18.52 20.80
C HIS A 445 -9.35 -18.19 20.29
N HIS A 446 -8.96 -18.78 19.16
CA HIS A 446 -7.65 -18.49 18.53
C HIS A 446 -7.54 -17.03 18.08
N ILE A 447 -8.60 -16.44 17.51
CA ILE A 447 -8.64 -15.01 17.18
C ILE A 447 -8.41 -14.16 18.45
N ILE A 448 -9.07 -14.47 19.56
CA ILE A 448 -8.91 -13.74 20.83
C ILE A 448 -7.48 -13.85 21.35
N GLU A 449 -6.86 -15.02 21.28
CA GLU A 449 -5.48 -15.24 21.68
C GLU A 449 -4.50 -14.37 20.89
N ILE A 450 -4.76 -14.15 19.60
CA ILE A 450 -3.94 -13.27 18.76
C ILE A 450 -4.24 -11.79 19.05
N CYS A 451 -5.50 -11.41 19.19
CA CYS A 451 -5.92 -10.01 19.28
C CYS A 451 -5.72 -9.40 20.67
N GLN A 452 -5.94 -10.18 21.75
CA GLN A 452 -5.95 -9.68 23.13
C GLN A 452 -4.62 -9.03 23.56
N PRO A 453 -3.43 -9.61 23.29
CA PRO A 453 -2.15 -9.02 23.73
C PRO A 453 -1.86 -7.64 23.12
N ASP A 454 -2.42 -7.35 21.95
CA ASP A 454 -2.25 -6.09 21.22
C ASP A 454 -3.45 -5.14 21.35
N GLY A 455 -4.53 -5.58 22.03
CA GLY A 455 -5.76 -4.81 22.15
C GLY A 455 -6.50 -4.61 20.83
N ILE A 456 -6.36 -5.53 19.87
CA ILE A 456 -7.03 -5.42 18.55
C ILE A 456 -8.53 -5.66 18.74
N MET A 457 -9.33 -4.62 18.51
CA MET A 457 -10.78 -4.63 18.70
C MET A 457 -11.56 -4.49 17.38
N THR A 458 -11.01 -3.81 16.37
CA THR A 458 -11.76 -3.49 15.13
C THR A 458 -12.23 -4.74 14.39
N VAL A 459 -11.43 -5.77 14.36
CA VAL A 459 -11.76 -7.04 13.71
C VAL A 459 -12.90 -7.74 14.47
N ILE A 460 -12.81 -7.75 15.79
CA ILE A 460 -13.81 -8.35 16.69
C ILE A 460 -15.15 -7.62 16.59
N LEU A 461 -15.13 -6.28 16.62
CA LEU A 461 -16.34 -5.44 16.49
C LEU A 461 -17.04 -5.63 15.13
N LYS A 462 -16.29 -5.88 14.07
CA LYS A 462 -16.79 -6.02 12.71
C LYS A 462 -17.58 -7.31 12.50
N ILE A 463 -17.19 -8.40 13.15
CA ILE A 463 -17.74 -9.74 12.96
C ILE A 463 -18.65 -10.12 14.12
N GLY A 464 -18.45 -9.47 15.26
CA GLY A 464 -19.14 -9.81 16.51
C GLY A 464 -20.66 -9.78 16.45
N LYS A 465 -21.28 -9.01 15.54
CA LYS A 465 -22.74 -8.99 15.45
C LYS A 465 -23.34 -10.20 14.75
N ASP A 466 -22.69 -10.69 13.71
CA ASP A 466 -23.33 -11.69 12.84
C ASP A 466 -22.88 -13.12 13.18
N VAL A 467 -21.61 -13.33 13.48
CA VAL A 467 -21.04 -14.66 13.79
C VAL A 467 -21.13 -15.01 15.28
N PHE A 468 -21.00 -14.01 16.16
CA PHE A 468 -20.93 -14.25 17.61
C PHE A 468 -22.29 -14.34 18.31
N LEU A 469 -23.38 -13.86 17.70
CA LEU A 469 -24.72 -14.01 18.25
C LEU A 469 -25.18 -15.48 18.30
N SER A 470 -24.66 -16.32 17.41
CA SER A 470 -24.94 -17.75 17.40
C SER A 470 -24.22 -18.55 18.49
N CYS A 471 -23.15 -17.99 19.08
CA CYS A 471 -22.34 -18.64 20.14
C CYS A 471 -22.83 -18.32 21.57
N SER A 472 -24.11 -18.01 21.79
CA SER A 472 -24.65 -17.30 22.95
C SER A 472 -24.46 -17.92 24.35
N ASP A 473 -24.08 -19.21 24.46
CA ASP A 473 -24.09 -19.92 25.77
C ASP A 473 -22.71 -20.38 26.30
N SER A 474 -21.61 -20.17 25.55
CA SER A 474 -20.28 -20.58 26.03
C SER A 474 -19.65 -19.54 26.98
N TRP A 475 -18.83 -19.99 27.95
CA TRP A 475 -18.03 -19.09 28.81
C TRP A 475 -17.06 -18.22 27.99
N ARG A 476 -16.66 -18.67 26.80
CA ARG A 476 -15.79 -17.99 25.83
C ARG A 476 -16.50 -16.78 25.21
N TRP A 477 -17.81 -16.92 24.89
CA TRP A 477 -18.65 -15.81 24.48
C TRP A 477 -18.80 -14.76 25.59
N ARG A 478 -18.99 -15.19 26.84
CA ARG A 478 -19.06 -14.25 27.99
C ARG A 478 -17.77 -13.46 28.14
N LYS A 479 -16.59 -14.09 27.95
CA LYS A 479 -15.28 -13.42 28.00
C LYS A 479 -15.12 -12.42 26.83
N LEU A 480 -15.51 -12.78 25.61
CA LEU A 480 -15.51 -11.87 24.46
C LEU A 480 -16.48 -10.71 24.66
N LYS A 481 -17.69 -10.99 25.15
CA LYS A 481 -18.68 -9.97 25.47
C LYS A 481 -18.17 -9.01 26.55
N GLN A 482 -17.49 -9.52 27.56
CA GLN A 482 -16.84 -8.71 28.58
C GLN A 482 -15.75 -7.82 27.97
N LEU A 483 -14.87 -8.34 27.09
CA LEU A 483 -13.86 -7.57 26.38
C LEU A 483 -14.48 -6.50 25.49
N LEU A 484 -15.56 -6.83 24.78
CA LEU A 484 -16.31 -5.87 23.95
C LEU A 484 -17.00 -4.79 24.80
N GLU A 485 -17.47 -5.13 26.00
CA GLU A 485 -18.07 -4.20 26.94
C GLU A 485 -17.02 -3.31 27.61
N GLU A 486 -15.86 -3.85 27.96
CA GLU A 486 -14.74 -3.12 28.56
C GLU A 486 -14.10 -2.12 27.58
N HIS A 487 -14.15 -2.39 26.28
CA HIS A 487 -13.56 -1.56 25.21
C HIS A 487 -14.62 -0.82 24.37
N ARG A 488 -15.90 -0.80 24.80
CA ARG A 488 -16.90 0.07 24.16
C ARG A 488 -16.45 1.51 24.31
N ASP A 489 -16.07 2.12 23.19
CA ASP A 489 -15.76 3.54 23.16
C ASP A 489 -17.05 4.36 23.27
N TYR A 490 -17.48 4.56 24.52
CA TYR A 490 -18.60 5.45 24.82
C TYR A 490 -18.29 6.92 24.46
N ASN A 491 -17.05 7.20 24.07
CA ASN A 491 -16.60 8.55 23.75
C ASN A 491 -16.96 8.97 22.31
N SER A 492 -17.53 8.06 21.51
CA SER A 492 -18.06 8.36 20.17
C SER A 492 -19.10 9.51 20.17
N TYR A 493 -19.68 9.81 21.33
CA TYR A 493 -20.61 10.93 21.52
C TYR A 493 -19.93 12.19 22.09
N GLY A 494 -18.59 12.23 22.15
CA GLY A 494 -17.82 13.34 22.73
C GLY A 494 -18.08 13.55 24.22
N LEU A 495 -18.39 12.46 24.96
CA LEU A 495 -18.68 12.52 26.38
C LEU A 495 -17.40 12.78 27.18
N THR A 496 -17.50 13.57 28.23
CA THR A 496 -16.41 13.71 29.19
C THR A 496 -16.25 12.45 30.02
N GLU A 497 -15.08 12.22 30.64
CA GLU A 497 -14.85 11.07 31.54
C GLU A 497 -15.95 10.94 32.61
N ARG A 498 -16.42 12.07 33.13
CA ARG A 498 -17.49 12.10 34.14
C ARG A 498 -18.85 11.71 33.56
N GLU A 499 -19.14 12.11 32.32
CA GLU A 499 -20.36 11.69 31.61
C GLU A 499 -20.31 10.19 31.28
N LEU A 500 -19.13 9.67 30.90
CA LEU A 500 -18.90 8.25 30.66
C LEU A 500 -19.09 7.40 31.92
N GLU A 501 -18.56 7.86 33.05
CA GLU A 501 -18.76 7.22 34.35
C GLU A 501 -20.24 7.08 34.69
N LEU A 502 -21.02 8.15 34.47
CA LEU A 502 -22.46 8.12 34.70
C LEU A 502 -23.21 7.21 33.72
N VAL A 503 -22.81 7.14 32.46
CA VAL A 503 -23.33 6.15 31.50
C VAL A 503 -23.11 4.74 32.02
N ASN A 504 -21.90 4.42 32.50
CA ASN A 504 -21.59 3.10 33.05
C ASN A 504 -22.46 2.74 34.25
N TYR A 505 -22.72 3.68 35.16
CA TYR A 505 -23.62 3.45 36.28
C TYR A 505 -25.06 3.20 35.81
N VAL A 506 -25.53 3.92 34.78
CA VAL A 506 -26.84 3.68 34.17
C VAL A 506 -26.95 2.28 33.58
N LEU A 507 -25.93 1.85 32.86
CA LEU A 507 -25.87 0.51 32.24
C LEU A 507 -25.87 -0.60 33.29
N LYS A 508 -25.13 -0.39 34.39
CA LYS A 508 -25.13 -1.30 35.56
C LYS A 508 -26.43 -1.28 36.37
N GLY A 509 -27.39 -0.39 36.06
CA GLY A 509 -28.67 -0.35 36.70
C GLY A 509 -28.75 0.53 37.95
N TYR A 510 -27.71 1.26 38.32
CA TYR A 510 -27.63 2.09 39.51
C TYR A 510 -28.76 3.13 39.55
N SER A 511 -29.42 3.30 40.68
CA SER A 511 -30.34 4.41 40.93
C SER A 511 -29.58 5.75 40.98
N ARG A 512 -30.27 6.87 40.95
CA ARG A 512 -29.66 8.19 41.06
C ARG A 512 -28.88 8.36 42.36
N ARG A 513 -29.39 7.81 43.45
CA ARG A 513 -28.72 7.84 44.76
C ARG A 513 -27.45 7.01 44.75
N GLU A 514 -27.50 5.79 44.25
CA GLU A 514 -26.33 4.92 44.11
C GLU A 514 -25.26 5.54 43.18
N MET A 515 -25.67 6.21 42.09
CA MET A 515 -24.74 6.96 41.24
C MET A 515 -24.08 8.12 41.98
N ALA A 516 -24.82 8.83 42.82
CA ALA A 516 -24.31 9.93 43.65
C ALA A 516 -23.29 9.41 44.67
N GLU A 517 -23.61 8.33 45.36
CA GLU A 517 -22.70 7.67 46.31
C GLU A 517 -21.45 7.14 45.62
N ALA A 518 -21.57 6.43 44.51
CA ALA A 518 -20.46 5.85 43.78
C ALA A 518 -19.53 6.90 43.10
N SER A 519 -20.08 8.01 42.66
CA SER A 519 -19.33 9.08 41.99
C SER A 519 -18.80 10.17 42.92
N GLY A 520 -19.16 10.16 44.22
CA GLY A 520 -18.83 11.21 45.18
C GLY A 520 -19.56 12.54 44.92
N LEU A 521 -20.66 12.55 44.16
CA LEU A 521 -21.42 13.72 43.77
C LEU A 521 -22.72 13.81 44.58
N LYS A 522 -23.30 15.02 44.66
CA LYS A 522 -24.67 15.18 45.19
C LYS A 522 -25.70 14.73 44.14
N GLU A 523 -26.82 14.18 44.56
CA GLU A 523 -27.88 13.70 43.64
C GLU A 523 -28.37 14.76 42.64
N ASN A 524 -28.44 16.02 43.05
CA ASN A 524 -28.81 17.14 42.19
C ASN A 524 -27.74 17.40 41.12
N THR A 525 -26.48 17.16 41.44
CA THR A 525 -25.35 17.26 40.48
C THR A 525 -25.43 16.14 39.45
N VAL A 526 -25.68 14.91 39.91
CA VAL A 526 -25.91 13.75 39.01
C VAL A 526 -27.10 14.02 38.08
N ALA A 527 -28.20 14.57 38.60
CA ALA A 527 -29.37 14.92 37.78
C ALA A 527 -29.03 15.95 36.69
N SER A 528 -28.21 16.96 37.02
CA SER A 528 -27.77 17.98 36.08
C SER A 528 -26.86 17.41 34.99
N TYR A 529 -25.92 16.52 35.34
CA TYR A 529 -25.09 15.79 34.40
C TYR A 529 -25.93 14.89 33.49
N MET A 530 -26.87 14.13 34.03
CA MET A 530 -27.77 13.27 33.27
C MET A 530 -28.61 14.05 32.25
N LYS A 531 -29.14 15.24 32.66
CA LYS A 531 -29.87 16.10 31.73
C LYS A 531 -29.02 16.63 30.60
N ARG A 532 -27.75 16.98 30.85
CA ARG A 532 -26.79 17.41 29.85
C ARG A 532 -26.38 16.25 28.93
N LEU A 533 -26.13 15.08 29.51
CA LEU A 533 -25.83 13.84 28.80
C LEU A 533 -26.97 13.50 27.82
N TYR A 534 -28.22 13.45 28.28
CA TYR A 534 -29.36 13.15 27.42
C TYR A 534 -29.49 14.11 26.23
N ARG A 535 -29.25 15.40 26.46
CA ARG A 535 -29.27 16.41 25.39
C ARG A 535 -28.15 16.20 24.40
N LYS A 536 -26.97 15.86 24.90
CA LYS A 536 -25.75 15.68 24.08
C LYS A 536 -25.85 14.47 23.14
N ILE A 537 -26.42 13.38 23.62
CA ILE A 537 -26.60 12.14 22.86
C ILE A 537 -27.98 11.99 22.23
N LYS A 538 -28.82 13.03 22.32
CA LYS A 538 -30.18 13.11 21.74
C LYS A 538 -31.11 11.97 22.18
N VAL A 539 -31.09 11.61 23.46
CA VAL A 539 -32.05 10.68 24.10
C VAL A 539 -32.88 11.40 25.16
N HIS A 540 -34.06 10.88 25.47
CA HIS A 540 -34.99 11.52 26.37
C HIS A 540 -35.22 10.74 27.68
N SER A 541 -34.73 9.53 27.76
CA SER A 541 -34.95 8.65 28.90
C SER A 541 -33.75 7.75 29.20
N ARG A 542 -33.73 7.25 30.44
CA ARG A 542 -32.77 6.26 30.90
C ARG A 542 -32.88 4.93 30.11
N LYS A 543 -34.10 4.60 29.70
CA LYS A 543 -34.38 3.42 28.88
C LYS A 543 -33.78 3.58 27.50
N GLU A 544 -34.01 4.70 26.85
CA GLU A 544 -33.41 5.02 25.55
C GLU A 544 -31.87 5.07 25.59
N LEU A 545 -31.32 5.62 26.70
CA LEU A 545 -29.86 5.59 26.91
C LEU A 545 -29.36 4.15 27.01
N LYS A 546 -30.01 3.28 27.76
CA LYS A 546 -29.67 1.86 27.82
C LYS A 546 -29.78 1.19 26.45
N GLU A 547 -30.88 1.42 25.73
CA GLU A 547 -31.07 0.86 24.38
C GLU A 547 -30.02 1.36 23.38
N LEU A 548 -29.57 2.62 23.48
CA LEU A 548 -28.53 3.20 22.62
C LEU A 548 -27.18 2.57 22.87
N PHE A 549 -26.81 2.34 24.13
CA PHE A 549 -25.51 1.81 24.51
C PHE A 549 -25.47 0.27 24.68
N MET A 550 -26.63 -0.39 24.69
CA MET A 550 -26.74 -1.86 24.74
C MET A 550 -26.99 -2.50 23.36
N LYS A 551 -27.31 -1.69 22.34
CA LYS A 551 -27.35 -2.11 20.94
C LYS A 551 -25.95 -2.10 20.35
#